data_2ca1a7eac881612f32736dc515fc9867
#
_entry.id   2ca1a7eac881612f32736dc515fc9867
#
_cell.length_a   1.000
_cell.length_b   1.000
_cell.length_c   1.000
_cell.angle_alpha   90.00
_cell.angle_beta   90.00
_cell.angle_gamma   90.00
#
_symmetry.space_group_name_H-M   'P 1'
#
loop_
_entity.id
_entity.type
_entity.pdbx_description
1 polymer ?
#
loop_
_entity_poly.entity_id
_entity_poly.type
_entity_poly.pdbx_seq_one_letter_code
_entity_poly.pdbx_strand_id
1 'polypeptide(L)'
;MSNGIHLVFKAGERFATTNPATGERLADYAIADEAEVNAAIARARQAQPSWSSLPLIRRAAFLRRVARLLNEEQQALAQVITAESGKPLQEALLNDVLVSADAALFCAEDAASVLRPEDVPHHNLALRLKRARIEWEPLGVIGIIAPWNYPLSIPAADCFAALVTGNTVVLKPSELTPQTALALERIVNRALDEVGLTALPRPLQVILGRGPTGGQLVEGDIDKLIFTGSVSTGRKVAVACAERLLPVTLELGGKDAMIVLDDADLDVATSAAVWGSMLNAGQTCVSVERCYVQRKLYSKFVSQCVQKIQALKVGPGSDAANDLGPLITQRQLHIVEQQVDEARALGAIVQLGGRRLTELGENFYAPTLVTGVDHNMSLMCEETFGPVLPVTPFDSDEDAIRMANDSDFGLAASVWGSPTRAGRIARQLHAGTVLINDLISGFAVAAAPHGGVKHSGLGRTHGRIGLRELVRPRYVDVDQMPSMKKLWWYPYAQNFQPMAAFVDMLHQPGLLARLRASLKTIPLLLRRRR
;
A
#
# COMPACT_ATOMS: atom_id res chain seq x y z
N MET A 1 -14.25 -29.63 -7.83
CA MET A 1 -13.93 -29.56 -9.27
C MET A 1 -13.57 -28.12 -9.58
N SER A 2 -12.28 -27.84 -9.70
CA SER A 2 -11.76 -26.48 -9.93
C SER A 2 -12.00 -26.11 -11.40
N ASN A 3 -12.90 -25.18 -11.66
CA ASN A 3 -12.97 -24.52 -12.95
C ASN A 3 -11.79 -23.54 -13.07
N GLY A 4 -10.60 -24.08 -13.26
CA GLY A 4 -9.44 -23.29 -13.66
C GLY A 4 -9.72 -22.71 -15.06
N ILE A 5 -9.76 -21.39 -15.16
CA ILE A 5 -9.73 -20.71 -16.46
C ILE A 5 -8.32 -20.91 -17.03
N HIS A 6 -8.12 -21.99 -17.78
CA HIS A 6 -6.91 -22.18 -18.57
C HIS A 6 -6.92 -21.17 -19.73
N LEU A 7 -6.36 -19.97 -19.48
CA LEU A 7 -6.06 -19.00 -20.53
C LEU A 7 -4.82 -19.49 -21.29
N VAL A 8 -5.05 -20.09 -22.44
CA VAL A 8 -3.96 -20.56 -23.32
C VAL A 8 -3.32 -19.34 -24.00
N PHE A 9 -2.06 -19.08 -23.68
CA PHE A 9 -1.24 -18.11 -24.41
C PHE A 9 -0.66 -18.72 -25.67
N LYS A 10 -0.57 -17.92 -26.72
CA LYS A 10 0.27 -18.22 -27.88
C LYS A 10 1.67 -17.68 -27.57
N ALA A 11 2.69 -18.55 -27.65
CA ALA A 11 4.08 -18.13 -27.55
C ALA A 11 4.37 -16.99 -28.54
N GLY A 12 5.02 -15.91 -28.06
CA GLY A 12 5.32 -14.73 -28.88
C GLY A 12 4.21 -13.67 -28.94
N GLU A 13 3.16 -13.77 -28.12
CA GLU A 13 2.13 -12.71 -28.03
C GLU A 13 2.74 -11.40 -27.53
N ARG A 14 2.30 -10.28 -28.13
CA ARG A 14 2.78 -8.93 -27.78
C ARG A 14 1.61 -8.02 -27.44
N PHE A 15 1.88 -6.95 -26.72
CA PHE A 15 0.93 -5.87 -26.50
C PHE A 15 1.59 -4.53 -26.78
N ALA A 16 0.80 -3.57 -27.22
CA ALA A 16 1.21 -2.20 -27.44
C ALA A 16 0.75 -1.30 -26.32
N THR A 17 1.53 -0.28 -26.00
CA THR A 17 1.11 0.85 -25.18
C THR A 17 0.83 2.06 -26.06
N THR A 18 -0.09 2.90 -25.63
CA THR A 18 -0.49 4.12 -26.31
C THR A 18 -0.53 5.29 -25.35
N ASN A 19 -0.21 6.47 -25.84
CA ASN A 19 -0.41 7.71 -25.08
C ASN A 19 -1.93 7.97 -24.97
N PRO A 20 -2.50 8.03 -23.75
CA PRO A 20 -3.95 8.18 -23.60
C PRO A 20 -4.49 9.54 -24.05
N ALA A 21 -3.62 10.57 -24.13
CA ALA A 21 -4.00 11.90 -24.60
C ALA A 21 -4.10 12.00 -26.13
N THR A 22 -3.19 11.33 -26.84
CA THR A 22 -3.05 11.48 -28.30
C THR A 22 -3.47 10.24 -29.09
N GLY A 23 -3.58 9.07 -28.43
CA GLY A 23 -3.76 7.78 -29.09
C GLY A 23 -2.50 7.26 -29.79
N GLU A 24 -1.39 7.99 -29.75
CA GLU A 24 -0.13 7.61 -30.38
C GLU A 24 0.42 6.33 -29.74
N ARG A 25 0.88 5.40 -30.57
CA ARG A 25 1.54 4.17 -30.14
C ARG A 25 2.94 4.49 -29.63
N LEU A 26 3.21 4.12 -28.37
CA LEU A 26 4.49 4.38 -27.71
C LEU A 26 5.49 3.25 -27.95
N ALA A 27 5.09 2.01 -27.64
CA ALA A 27 6.00 0.87 -27.73
C ALA A 27 5.23 -0.47 -27.78
N ASP A 28 5.97 -1.54 -28.14
CA ASP A 28 5.50 -2.94 -28.12
C ASP A 28 6.34 -3.77 -27.17
N TYR A 29 5.67 -4.61 -26.40
CA TYR A 29 6.29 -5.49 -25.42
C TYR A 29 5.86 -6.94 -25.64
N ALA A 30 6.78 -7.88 -25.43
CA ALA A 30 6.44 -9.29 -25.34
C ALA A 30 5.67 -9.57 -24.06
N ILE A 31 4.70 -10.47 -24.12
CA ILE A 31 4.01 -10.98 -22.93
C ILE A 31 4.84 -12.13 -22.38
N ALA A 32 5.28 -12.02 -21.12
CA ALA A 32 5.96 -13.11 -20.46
C ALA A 32 5.01 -14.31 -20.28
N ASP A 33 5.40 -15.43 -20.83
CA ASP A 33 4.72 -16.70 -20.66
C ASP A 33 5.09 -17.37 -19.32
N GLU A 34 4.54 -18.55 -19.04
CA GLU A 34 4.79 -19.29 -17.82
C GLU A 34 6.28 -19.63 -17.63
N ALA A 35 6.97 -19.96 -18.70
CA ALA A 35 8.39 -20.30 -18.65
C ALA A 35 9.25 -19.07 -18.27
N GLU A 36 8.94 -17.91 -18.85
CA GLU A 36 9.60 -16.64 -18.55
C GLU A 36 9.31 -16.15 -17.13
N VAL A 37 8.06 -16.29 -16.64
CA VAL A 37 7.68 -15.99 -15.25
C VAL A 37 8.46 -16.88 -14.28
N ASN A 38 8.48 -18.20 -14.51
CA ASN A 38 9.21 -19.15 -13.70
C ASN A 38 10.74 -18.89 -13.73
N ALA A 39 11.28 -18.51 -14.88
CA ALA A 39 12.67 -18.13 -15.01
C ALA A 39 13.02 -16.86 -14.21
N ALA A 40 12.14 -15.85 -14.21
CA ALA A 40 12.31 -14.64 -13.41
C ALA A 40 12.29 -14.94 -11.90
N ILE A 41 11.34 -15.78 -11.46
CA ILE A 41 11.26 -16.23 -10.06
C ILE A 41 12.54 -17.01 -9.69
N ALA A 42 13.00 -17.91 -10.55
CA ALA A 42 14.23 -18.68 -10.31
C ALA A 42 15.46 -17.76 -10.19
N ARG A 43 15.60 -16.74 -11.04
CA ARG A 43 16.67 -15.72 -10.92
C ARG A 43 16.58 -14.95 -9.60
N ALA A 44 15.38 -14.52 -9.20
CA ALA A 44 15.17 -13.86 -7.92
C ALA A 44 15.51 -14.78 -6.75
N ARG A 45 15.10 -16.06 -6.80
CA ARG A 45 15.42 -17.08 -5.78
C ARG A 45 16.93 -17.33 -5.69
N GLN A 46 17.62 -17.39 -6.81
CA GLN A 46 19.08 -17.52 -6.84
C GLN A 46 19.79 -16.31 -6.24
N ALA A 47 19.27 -15.10 -6.46
CA ALA A 47 19.84 -13.86 -5.93
C ALA A 47 19.63 -13.70 -4.41
N GLN A 48 18.56 -14.26 -3.86
CA GLN A 48 18.09 -13.99 -2.51
C GLN A 48 19.13 -14.30 -1.42
N PRO A 49 19.83 -15.45 -1.39
CA PRO A 49 20.80 -15.73 -0.33
C PRO A 49 21.97 -14.74 -0.28
N SER A 50 22.51 -14.36 -1.45
CA SER A 50 23.60 -13.39 -1.53
C SER A 50 23.13 -11.98 -1.17
N TRP A 51 21.92 -11.61 -1.55
CA TRP A 51 21.31 -10.33 -1.22
C TRP A 51 20.98 -10.21 0.28
N SER A 52 20.36 -11.23 0.88
CA SER A 52 20.02 -11.25 2.31
C SER A 52 21.23 -11.26 3.23
N SER A 53 22.34 -11.87 2.80
CA SER A 53 23.59 -11.90 3.55
C SER A 53 24.34 -10.57 3.57
N LEU A 54 23.99 -9.61 2.69
CA LEU A 54 24.57 -8.28 2.76
C LEU A 54 24.24 -7.62 4.10
N PRO A 55 25.20 -6.97 4.75
CA PRO A 55 24.92 -6.14 5.90
C PRO A 55 23.86 -5.08 5.56
N LEU A 56 22.92 -4.83 6.49
CA LEU A 56 21.83 -3.86 6.28
C LEU A 56 22.35 -2.49 5.82
N ILE A 57 23.50 -2.04 6.36
CA ILE A 57 24.12 -0.77 5.97
C ILE A 57 24.48 -0.71 4.47
N ARG A 58 24.80 -1.83 3.84
CA ARG A 58 25.08 -1.90 2.40
C ARG A 58 23.79 -1.80 1.59
N ARG A 59 22.71 -2.48 2.01
CA ARG A 59 21.38 -2.34 1.41
C ARG A 59 20.84 -0.92 1.56
N ALA A 60 21.04 -0.28 2.73
CA ALA A 60 20.71 1.12 2.95
C ALA A 60 21.50 2.09 2.06
N ALA A 61 22.81 1.87 1.91
CA ALA A 61 23.65 2.68 1.02
C ALA A 61 23.20 2.56 -0.45
N PHE A 62 22.81 1.36 -0.87
CA PHE A 62 22.23 1.12 -2.19
C PHE A 62 20.94 1.94 -2.38
N LEU A 63 19.98 1.91 -1.43
CA LEU A 63 18.74 2.69 -1.55
C LEU A 63 18.96 4.20 -1.54
N ARG A 64 19.94 4.69 -0.78
CA ARG A 64 20.33 6.13 -0.88
C ARG A 64 20.84 6.48 -2.27
N ARG A 65 21.52 5.54 -2.96
CA ARG A 65 21.93 5.79 -4.34
C ARG A 65 20.75 5.76 -5.30
N VAL A 66 19.80 4.83 -5.11
CA VAL A 66 18.53 4.80 -5.86
C VAL A 66 17.80 6.14 -5.74
N ALA A 67 17.63 6.66 -4.52
CA ALA A 67 16.97 7.97 -4.30
C ALA A 67 17.66 9.13 -5.07
N ARG A 68 18.99 9.15 -5.07
CA ARG A 68 19.74 10.16 -5.83
C ARG A 68 19.55 10.00 -7.34
N LEU A 69 19.54 8.78 -7.87
CA LEU A 69 19.31 8.52 -9.28
C LEU A 69 17.89 8.91 -9.72
N LEU A 70 16.88 8.64 -8.89
CA LEU A 70 15.51 9.11 -9.13
C LEU A 70 15.47 10.63 -9.26
N ASN A 71 16.17 11.36 -8.40
CA ASN A 71 16.27 12.80 -8.47
C ASN A 71 17.10 13.29 -9.68
N GLU A 72 18.22 12.64 -9.99
CA GLU A 72 19.05 12.97 -11.16
C GLU A 72 18.29 12.82 -12.48
N GLU A 73 17.39 11.83 -12.58
CA GLU A 73 16.61 11.49 -13.77
C GLU A 73 15.16 11.99 -13.71
N GLN A 74 14.80 12.85 -12.76
CA GLN A 74 13.42 13.24 -12.45
C GLN A 74 12.62 13.73 -13.66
N GLN A 75 13.22 14.55 -14.52
CA GLN A 75 12.54 15.09 -15.70
C GLN A 75 12.24 13.99 -16.74
N ALA A 76 13.21 13.13 -17.02
CA ALA A 76 13.03 12.02 -17.95
C ALA A 76 11.98 11.03 -17.45
N LEU A 77 11.98 10.73 -16.15
CA LEU A 77 10.97 9.87 -15.52
C LEU A 77 9.58 10.50 -15.61
N ALA A 78 9.43 11.79 -15.28
CA ALA A 78 8.15 12.48 -15.38
C ALA A 78 7.61 12.45 -16.83
N GLN A 79 8.46 12.63 -17.84
CA GLN A 79 8.07 12.52 -19.26
C GLN A 79 7.57 11.12 -19.62
N VAL A 80 8.27 10.07 -19.18
CA VAL A 80 7.86 8.67 -19.41
C VAL A 80 6.51 8.41 -18.73
N ILE A 81 6.35 8.78 -17.46
CA ILE A 81 5.11 8.59 -16.71
C ILE A 81 3.95 9.32 -17.38
N THR A 82 4.15 10.60 -17.77
CA THR A 82 3.13 11.39 -18.46
C THR A 82 2.76 10.78 -19.80
N ALA A 83 3.73 10.29 -20.56
CA ALA A 83 3.46 9.66 -21.86
C ALA A 83 2.59 8.39 -21.75
N GLU A 84 2.84 7.55 -20.73
CA GLU A 84 2.10 6.30 -20.54
C GLU A 84 0.75 6.51 -19.81
N SER A 85 0.68 7.42 -18.84
CA SER A 85 -0.50 7.59 -17.97
C SER A 85 -1.40 8.76 -18.36
N GLY A 86 -0.88 9.73 -19.14
CA GLY A 86 -1.59 10.95 -19.48
C GLY A 86 -1.62 12.03 -18.41
N LYS A 87 -1.15 11.75 -17.16
CA LYS A 87 -1.16 12.74 -16.07
C LYS A 87 -0.24 13.93 -16.36
N PRO A 88 -0.53 15.12 -15.80
CA PRO A 88 0.34 16.28 -15.93
C PRO A 88 1.77 16.00 -15.46
N LEU A 89 2.76 16.63 -16.13
CA LEU A 89 4.18 16.51 -15.77
C LEU A 89 4.45 16.84 -14.31
N GLN A 90 3.79 17.85 -13.77
CA GLN A 90 3.93 18.26 -12.37
C GLN A 90 3.43 17.16 -11.41
N GLU A 91 2.34 16.51 -11.72
CA GLU A 91 1.83 15.38 -10.92
C GLU A 91 2.75 14.17 -11.01
N ALA A 92 3.28 13.85 -12.21
CA ALA A 92 4.27 12.79 -12.37
C ALA A 92 5.54 13.06 -11.54
N LEU A 93 6.00 14.31 -11.51
CA LEU A 93 7.17 14.72 -10.72
C LEU A 93 6.90 14.60 -9.22
N LEU A 94 5.79 15.17 -8.71
CA LEU A 94 5.52 15.26 -7.28
C LEU A 94 4.99 13.94 -6.71
N ASN A 95 4.07 13.26 -7.40
CA ASN A 95 3.35 12.13 -6.83
C ASN A 95 3.95 10.77 -7.21
N ASP A 96 4.82 10.73 -8.23
CA ASP A 96 5.54 9.51 -8.57
C ASP A 96 7.04 9.62 -8.24
N VAL A 97 7.76 10.59 -8.80
CA VAL A 97 9.23 10.63 -8.66
C VAL A 97 9.66 11.02 -7.24
N LEU A 98 9.13 12.13 -6.70
CA LEU A 98 9.46 12.58 -5.34
C LEU A 98 9.07 11.55 -4.29
N VAL A 99 7.84 11.03 -4.34
CA VAL A 99 7.35 10.01 -3.41
C VAL A 99 8.21 8.75 -3.45
N SER A 100 8.67 8.33 -4.64
CA SER A 100 9.58 7.18 -4.78
C SER A 100 10.94 7.44 -4.13
N ALA A 101 11.50 8.65 -4.30
CA ALA A 101 12.76 9.01 -3.69
C ALA A 101 12.67 9.05 -2.16
N ASP A 102 11.59 9.60 -1.62
CA ASP A 102 11.31 9.63 -0.18
C ASP A 102 11.10 8.23 0.40
N ALA A 103 10.42 7.34 -0.32
CA ALA A 103 10.28 5.94 0.07
C ALA A 103 11.63 5.21 0.15
N ALA A 104 12.53 5.45 -0.83
CA ALA A 104 13.89 4.88 -0.79
C ALA A 104 14.70 5.41 0.39
N LEU A 105 14.62 6.71 0.69
CA LEU A 105 15.32 7.32 1.84
C LEU A 105 14.76 6.80 3.16
N PHE A 106 13.44 6.76 3.34
CA PHE A 106 12.82 6.18 4.53
C PHE A 106 13.29 4.74 4.77
N CYS A 107 13.25 3.89 3.75
CA CYS A 107 13.72 2.51 3.86
C CYS A 107 15.21 2.45 4.26
N ALA A 108 16.04 3.33 3.71
CA ALA A 108 17.47 3.37 4.02
C ALA A 108 17.78 3.86 5.45
N GLU A 109 16.94 4.69 6.03
CA GLU A 109 17.17 5.32 7.33
C GLU A 109 16.53 4.54 8.47
N ASP A 110 15.28 4.08 8.28
CA ASP A 110 14.49 3.47 9.34
C ASP A 110 14.62 1.96 9.47
N ALA A 111 15.03 1.24 8.42
CA ALA A 111 15.09 -0.23 8.44
C ALA A 111 15.95 -0.78 9.59
N ALA A 112 17.05 -0.11 9.96
CA ALA A 112 17.91 -0.55 11.06
C ALA A 112 17.19 -0.52 12.42
N SER A 113 16.33 0.46 12.64
CA SER A 113 15.55 0.58 13.87
C SER A 113 14.41 -0.43 13.92
N VAL A 114 13.80 -0.72 12.75
CA VAL A 114 12.65 -1.64 12.61
C VAL A 114 13.06 -3.09 12.73
N LEU A 115 14.22 -3.44 12.16
CA LEU A 115 14.74 -4.82 12.10
C LEU A 115 15.72 -5.16 13.23
N ARG A 116 15.87 -4.25 14.20
CA ARG A 116 16.69 -4.51 15.38
C ARG A 116 16.11 -5.71 16.13
N PRO A 117 16.96 -6.68 16.55
CA PRO A 117 16.52 -7.76 17.42
C PRO A 117 15.88 -7.23 18.71
N GLU A 118 14.78 -7.84 19.13
CA GLU A 118 14.02 -7.45 20.32
C GLU A 118 14.27 -8.46 21.45
N ASP A 119 14.74 -7.99 22.61
CA ASP A 119 14.91 -8.87 23.77
C ASP A 119 13.54 -9.29 24.31
N VAL A 120 13.40 -10.60 24.61
CA VAL A 120 12.18 -11.17 25.18
C VAL A 120 12.43 -11.50 26.65
N PRO A 121 11.81 -10.78 27.59
CA PRO A 121 12.00 -11.04 29.01
C PRO A 121 11.30 -12.33 29.44
N HIS A 122 12.00 -13.17 30.19
CA HIS A 122 11.39 -14.33 30.85
C HIS A 122 10.75 -13.92 32.16
N HIS A 123 9.42 -13.93 32.24
CA HIS A 123 8.69 -13.67 33.49
C HIS A 123 8.78 -14.83 34.50
N ASN A 124 8.89 -16.06 33.99
CA ASN A 124 9.06 -17.24 34.81
C ASN A 124 10.48 -17.32 35.36
N LEU A 125 10.61 -17.35 36.71
CA LEU A 125 11.89 -17.40 37.42
C LEU A 125 12.77 -18.59 36.98
N ALA A 126 12.18 -19.73 36.64
CA ALA A 126 12.88 -20.92 36.15
C ALA A 126 13.58 -20.69 34.78
N LEU A 127 13.11 -19.73 34.00
CA LEU A 127 13.63 -19.41 32.67
C LEU A 127 14.54 -18.18 32.67
N ARG A 128 14.70 -17.45 33.78
CA ARG A 128 15.52 -16.23 33.87
C ARG A 128 17.01 -16.43 33.56
N LEU A 129 17.48 -17.68 33.60
CA LEU A 129 18.86 -18.03 33.19
C LEU A 129 19.02 -18.25 31.71
N LYS A 130 17.98 -17.97 30.94
CA LYS A 130 18.00 -17.97 29.48
C LYS A 130 18.04 -16.54 28.95
N ARG A 131 18.56 -16.38 27.74
CA ARG A 131 18.49 -15.13 26.98
C ARG A 131 17.71 -15.39 25.72
N ALA A 132 16.64 -14.66 25.58
CA ALA A 132 15.77 -14.81 24.43
C ALA A 132 15.64 -13.49 23.68
N ARG A 133 15.53 -13.62 22.34
CA ARG A 133 15.31 -12.49 21.45
C ARG A 133 14.48 -12.90 20.25
N ILE A 134 13.80 -11.93 19.67
CA ILE A 134 13.19 -12.04 18.36
C ILE A 134 14.18 -11.47 17.35
N GLU A 135 14.50 -12.27 16.34
CA GLU A 135 15.25 -11.86 15.15
C GLU A 135 14.32 -11.75 13.96
N TRP A 136 14.58 -10.83 13.06
CA TRP A 136 13.77 -10.58 11.87
C TRP A 136 14.46 -11.16 10.65
N GLU A 137 13.84 -12.16 10.01
CA GLU A 137 14.36 -12.82 8.82
C GLU A 137 13.58 -12.40 7.57
N PRO A 138 14.25 -12.17 6.42
CA PRO A 138 13.56 -11.97 5.14
C PRO A 138 12.60 -13.13 4.84
N LEU A 139 11.50 -12.85 4.18
CA LEU A 139 10.57 -13.88 3.71
C LEU A 139 11.18 -14.69 2.57
N GLY A 140 11.85 -14.03 1.61
CA GLY A 140 12.48 -14.66 0.46
C GLY A 140 12.25 -13.89 -0.85
N VAL A 141 11.44 -14.42 -1.76
CA VAL A 141 11.06 -13.79 -3.02
C VAL A 141 9.67 -13.17 -2.89
N ILE A 142 9.58 -11.87 -3.13
CA ILE A 142 8.32 -11.13 -3.07
C ILE A 142 7.80 -10.92 -4.49
N GLY A 143 6.58 -11.40 -4.77
CA GLY A 143 5.84 -11.03 -5.96
C GLY A 143 5.13 -9.69 -5.75
N ILE A 144 5.22 -8.77 -6.71
CA ILE A 144 4.51 -7.49 -6.69
C ILE A 144 3.71 -7.34 -7.98
N ILE A 145 2.40 -7.09 -7.87
CA ILE A 145 1.54 -6.77 -8.99
C ILE A 145 1.03 -5.35 -8.79
N ALA A 146 1.48 -4.43 -9.64
CA ALA A 146 1.28 -3.00 -9.49
C ALA A 146 0.28 -2.42 -10.52
N PRO A 147 -0.47 -1.36 -10.15
CA PRO A 147 -1.42 -0.68 -11.01
C PRO A 147 -0.75 0.35 -11.92
N TRP A 148 -1.57 1.02 -12.73
CA TRP A 148 -1.16 2.01 -13.73
C TRP A 148 -1.27 3.47 -13.27
N ASN A 149 -2.01 3.74 -12.21
CA ASN A 149 -2.36 5.12 -11.83
C ASN A 149 -1.21 5.90 -11.18
N TYR A 150 -0.37 5.24 -10.41
CA TYR A 150 0.92 5.75 -9.92
C TYR A 150 2.01 4.72 -10.25
N PRO A 151 2.42 4.67 -11.52
CA PRO A 151 3.18 3.55 -12.06
C PRO A 151 4.62 3.45 -11.57
N LEU A 152 5.15 4.53 -10.97
CA LEU A 152 6.45 4.52 -10.33
C LEU A 152 6.34 4.42 -8.81
N SER A 153 5.57 5.29 -8.15
CA SER A 153 5.61 5.40 -6.69
C SER A 153 5.06 4.17 -5.96
N ILE A 154 3.97 3.57 -6.44
CA ILE A 154 3.42 2.36 -5.81
C ILE A 154 4.41 1.20 -5.88
N PRO A 155 4.85 0.73 -7.07
CA PRO A 155 5.80 -0.38 -7.11
C PRO A 155 7.17 -0.06 -6.53
N ALA A 156 7.65 1.19 -6.59
CA ALA A 156 8.92 1.58 -6.02
C ALA A 156 8.92 1.44 -4.49
N ALA A 157 7.89 1.93 -3.80
CA ALA A 157 7.79 1.84 -2.35
C ALA A 157 7.81 0.37 -1.88
N ASP A 158 7.04 -0.50 -2.53
CA ASP A 158 6.99 -1.93 -2.22
C ASP A 158 8.32 -2.64 -2.53
N CYS A 159 8.93 -2.34 -3.69
CA CYS A 159 10.23 -2.88 -4.06
C CYS A 159 11.33 -2.47 -3.07
N PHE A 160 11.38 -1.19 -2.67
CA PHE A 160 12.43 -0.69 -1.77
C PHE A 160 12.28 -1.27 -0.36
N ALA A 161 11.06 -1.40 0.13
CA ALA A 161 10.77 -2.06 1.39
C ALA A 161 11.19 -3.54 1.38
N ALA A 162 10.89 -4.27 0.29
CA ALA A 162 11.30 -5.66 0.12
C ALA A 162 12.83 -5.80 0.02
N LEU A 163 13.49 -4.94 -0.76
CA LEU A 163 14.93 -4.99 -0.95
C LEU A 163 15.70 -4.64 0.32
N VAL A 164 15.31 -3.61 1.08
CA VAL A 164 16.02 -3.24 2.31
C VAL A 164 15.88 -4.31 3.40
N THR A 165 14.75 -5.00 3.45
CA THR A 165 14.51 -6.09 4.40
C THR A 165 15.23 -7.39 4.02
N GLY A 166 15.91 -7.44 2.87
CA GLY A 166 16.75 -8.57 2.42
C GLY A 166 16.01 -9.56 1.53
N ASN A 167 14.82 -9.20 1.05
CA ASN A 167 14.10 -9.98 0.06
C ASN A 167 14.55 -9.64 -1.37
N THR A 168 14.23 -10.49 -2.31
CA THR A 168 14.29 -10.23 -3.74
C THR A 168 12.88 -10.06 -4.31
N VAL A 169 12.75 -9.45 -5.48
CA VAL A 169 11.46 -9.02 -6.03
C VAL A 169 11.26 -9.51 -7.45
N VAL A 170 10.06 -9.98 -7.74
CA VAL A 170 9.53 -10.12 -9.10
C VAL A 170 8.36 -9.16 -9.26
N LEU A 171 8.55 -8.10 -10.04
CA LEU A 171 7.57 -7.04 -10.28
C LEU A 171 6.85 -7.29 -11.60
N LYS A 172 5.53 -7.38 -11.56
CA LYS A 172 4.64 -7.29 -12.71
C LYS A 172 3.89 -5.95 -12.69
N PRO A 173 4.31 -4.96 -13.47
CA PRO A 173 3.57 -3.72 -13.62
C PRO A 173 2.27 -3.92 -14.42
N SER A 174 1.42 -2.89 -14.43
CA SER A 174 0.31 -2.84 -15.38
C SER A 174 0.81 -2.86 -16.83
N GLU A 175 0.07 -3.50 -17.70
CA GLU A 175 0.30 -3.50 -19.14
C GLU A 175 0.12 -2.11 -19.80
N LEU A 176 -0.46 -1.16 -19.06
CA LEU A 176 -0.65 0.21 -19.53
C LEU A 176 0.60 1.08 -19.33
N THR A 177 1.45 0.72 -18.37
CA THR A 177 2.60 1.55 -17.95
C THR A 177 3.90 0.75 -17.76
N PRO A 178 4.29 -0.12 -18.71
CA PRO A 178 5.46 -0.99 -18.56
C PRO A 178 6.80 -0.23 -18.63
N GLN A 179 6.89 0.85 -19.42
CA GLN A 179 8.15 1.59 -19.60
C GLN A 179 8.60 2.26 -18.30
N THR A 180 7.66 2.73 -17.50
CA THR A 180 7.94 3.29 -16.17
C THR A 180 8.58 2.24 -15.25
N ALA A 181 8.08 1.01 -15.24
CA ALA A 181 8.66 -0.07 -14.44
C ALA A 181 10.04 -0.53 -14.95
N LEU A 182 10.25 -0.55 -16.26
CA LEU A 182 11.57 -0.82 -16.85
C LEU A 182 12.57 0.31 -16.51
N ALA A 183 12.11 1.57 -16.43
CA ALA A 183 12.96 2.66 -15.96
C ALA A 183 13.35 2.49 -14.48
N LEU A 184 12.44 2.03 -13.62
CA LEU A 184 12.73 1.66 -12.23
C LEU A 184 13.78 0.55 -12.15
N GLU A 185 13.63 -0.53 -12.92
CA GLU A 185 14.60 -1.64 -12.96
C GLU A 185 15.98 -1.15 -13.40
N ARG A 186 16.05 -0.30 -14.43
CA ARG A 186 17.31 0.31 -14.90
C ARG A 186 17.97 1.15 -13.81
N ILE A 187 17.22 1.96 -13.08
CA ILE A 187 17.73 2.79 -11.96
C ILE A 187 18.26 1.90 -10.84
N VAL A 188 17.53 0.86 -10.45
CA VAL A 188 17.94 -0.12 -9.44
C VAL A 188 19.24 -0.80 -9.86
N ASN A 189 19.33 -1.28 -11.10
CA ASN A 189 20.52 -1.92 -11.63
C ASN A 189 21.73 -0.98 -11.68
N ARG A 190 21.53 0.27 -12.12
CA ARG A 190 22.58 1.30 -12.12
C ARG A 190 23.06 1.61 -10.69
N ALA A 191 22.14 1.71 -9.73
CA ALA A 191 22.53 1.93 -8.33
C ALA A 191 23.39 0.78 -7.77
N LEU A 192 23.05 -0.48 -8.10
CA LEU A 192 23.87 -1.64 -7.70
C LEU A 192 25.29 -1.54 -8.24
N ASP A 193 25.43 -1.19 -9.51
CA ASP A 193 26.75 -1.08 -10.16
C ASP A 193 27.58 0.04 -9.52
N GLU A 194 26.98 1.20 -9.28
CA GLU A 194 27.68 2.38 -8.72
C GLU A 194 28.06 2.22 -7.23
N VAL A 195 27.36 1.36 -6.46
CA VAL A 195 27.76 1.07 -5.07
C VAL A 195 28.68 -0.17 -4.94
N GLY A 196 29.19 -0.69 -6.07
CA GLY A 196 30.13 -1.79 -6.10
C GLY A 196 29.51 -3.16 -5.77
N LEU A 197 28.27 -3.38 -6.17
CA LEU A 197 27.53 -4.64 -6.02
C LEU A 197 27.31 -5.37 -7.36
N THR A 198 28.04 -5.02 -8.40
CA THR A 198 27.92 -5.52 -9.78
C THR A 198 28.06 -7.04 -9.87
N ALA A 199 28.88 -7.65 -8.99
CA ALA A 199 29.10 -9.09 -8.98
C ALA A 199 27.91 -9.91 -8.42
N LEU A 200 26.93 -9.25 -7.79
CA LEU A 200 25.76 -9.92 -7.25
C LEU A 200 24.69 -10.13 -8.33
N PRO A 201 23.96 -11.25 -8.29
CA PRO A 201 22.76 -11.41 -9.12
C PRO A 201 21.75 -10.31 -8.82
N ARG A 202 21.01 -9.84 -9.83
CA ARG A 202 20.07 -8.74 -9.72
C ARG A 202 18.90 -9.11 -8.81
N PRO A 203 18.63 -8.35 -7.73
CA PRO A 203 17.58 -8.69 -6.76
C PRO A 203 16.17 -8.26 -7.20
N LEU A 204 16.03 -7.45 -8.24
CA LEU A 204 14.77 -7.05 -8.86
C LEU A 204 14.70 -7.64 -10.26
N GLN A 205 13.57 -8.28 -10.58
CA GLN A 205 13.21 -8.78 -11.90
C GLN A 205 11.89 -8.16 -12.31
N VAL A 206 11.78 -7.64 -13.52
CA VAL A 206 10.52 -7.12 -14.07
C VAL A 206 10.02 -8.10 -15.13
N ILE A 207 8.75 -8.49 -15.03
CA ILE A 207 8.04 -9.31 -16.02
C ILE A 207 6.88 -8.52 -16.60
N LEU A 208 6.76 -8.50 -17.91
CA LEU A 208 5.72 -7.75 -18.60
C LEU A 208 4.62 -8.68 -19.07
N GLY A 209 3.38 -8.22 -18.99
CA GLY A 209 2.23 -8.99 -19.44
C GLY A 209 0.93 -8.51 -18.81
N ARG A 210 -0.14 -9.20 -19.17
CA ARG A 210 -1.52 -8.89 -18.78
C ARG A 210 -1.95 -9.69 -17.53
N GLY A 211 -3.25 -9.73 -17.26
CA GLY A 211 -3.82 -10.46 -16.12
C GLY A 211 -3.32 -11.89 -15.95
N PRO A 212 -3.28 -12.71 -17.01
CA PRO A 212 -2.77 -14.07 -16.93
C PRO A 212 -1.32 -14.19 -16.47
N THR A 213 -0.41 -13.32 -16.91
CA THR A 213 0.98 -13.27 -16.39
C THR A 213 1.00 -12.99 -14.88
N GLY A 214 0.06 -12.16 -14.39
CA GLY A 214 -0.14 -11.96 -12.95
C GLY A 214 -0.61 -13.22 -12.23
N GLY A 215 -1.52 -13.99 -12.85
CA GLY A 215 -1.96 -15.28 -12.32
C GLY A 215 -0.80 -16.28 -12.20
N GLN A 216 0.04 -16.38 -13.22
CA GLN A 216 1.25 -17.23 -13.20
C GLN A 216 2.24 -16.81 -12.10
N LEU A 217 2.40 -15.50 -11.84
CA LEU A 217 3.22 -15.03 -10.73
C LEU A 217 2.64 -15.47 -9.37
N VAL A 218 1.31 -15.41 -9.19
CA VAL A 218 0.64 -15.89 -7.97
C VAL A 218 0.82 -17.38 -7.77
N GLU A 219 0.81 -18.16 -8.85
CA GLU A 219 1.02 -19.61 -8.84
C GLU A 219 2.50 -20.01 -8.72
N GLY A 220 3.42 -19.08 -8.97
CA GLY A 220 4.87 -19.32 -8.94
C GLY A 220 5.45 -19.51 -7.54
N ASP A 221 6.71 -19.93 -7.44
CA ASP A 221 7.43 -20.17 -6.18
C ASP A 221 7.90 -18.86 -5.52
N ILE A 222 6.94 -18.06 -5.05
CA ILE A 222 7.15 -16.84 -4.27
C ILE A 222 6.75 -17.02 -2.79
N ASP A 223 7.29 -16.20 -1.90
CA ASP A 223 7.09 -16.32 -0.45
C ASP A 223 6.06 -15.33 0.11
N LYS A 224 5.71 -14.30 -0.63
CA LYS A 224 4.62 -13.34 -0.36
C LYS A 224 4.23 -12.63 -1.64
N LEU A 225 2.97 -12.22 -1.73
CA LEU A 225 2.47 -11.35 -2.79
C LEU A 225 2.03 -10.01 -2.22
N ILE A 226 2.37 -8.93 -2.91
CA ILE A 226 1.75 -7.61 -2.75
C ILE A 226 0.97 -7.32 -4.02
N PHE A 227 -0.30 -7.01 -3.88
CA PHE A 227 -1.19 -6.69 -4.98
C PHE A 227 -1.87 -5.33 -4.73
N THR A 228 -1.75 -4.42 -5.68
CA THR A 228 -2.50 -3.16 -5.69
C THR A 228 -3.37 -3.11 -6.94
N GLY A 229 -4.69 -2.90 -6.76
CA GLY A 229 -5.64 -2.86 -7.88
C GLY A 229 -7.10 -2.91 -7.45
N SER A 230 -8.00 -3.33 -8.36
CA SER A 230 -9.44 -3.36 -8.09
C SER A 230 -9.84 -4.43 -7.06
N VAL A 231 -10.92 -4.17 -6.30
CA VAL A 231 -11.50 -5.11 -5.34
C VAL A 231 -11.84 -6.45 -5.99
N SER A 232 -12.42 -6.42 -7.18
CA SER A 232 -12.83 -7.64 -7.89
C SER A 232 -11.64 -8.56 -8.23
N THR A 233 -10.51 -7.97 -8.64
CA THR A 233 -9.27 -8.71 -8.90
C THR A 233 -8.60 -9.13 -7.59
N GLY A 234 -8.55 -8.25 -6.59
CA GLY A 234 -7.99 -8.55 -5.27
C GLY A 234 -8.64 -9.75 -4.59
N ARG A 235 -9.96 -9.89 -4.70
CA ARG A 235 -10.67 -11.09 -4.20
C ARG A 235 -10.21 -12.38 -4.87
N LYS A 236 -10.00 -12.37 -6.19
CA LYS A 236 -9.49 -13.54 -6.93
C LYS A 236 -8.05 -13.87 -6.52
N VAL A 237 -7.22 -12.85 -6.38
CA VAL A 237 -5.85 -12.99 -5.89
C VAL A 237 -5.82 -13.55 -4.47
N ALA A 238 -6.66 -13.05 -3.57
CA ALA A 238 -6.78 -13.55 -2.20
C ALA A 238 -7.12 -15.05 -2.14
N VAL A 239 -8.07 -15.49 -2.96
CA VAL A 239 -8.46 -16.91 -3.05
C VAL A 239 -7.29 -17.75 -3.53
N ALA A 240 -6.62 -17.37 -4.61
CA ALA A 240 -5.47 -18.10 -5.15
C ALA A 240 -4.30 -18.18 -4.14
N CYS A 241 -4.03 -17.09 -3.42
CA CYS A 241 -3.02 -17.08 -2.36
C CYS A 241 -3.42 -18.00 -1.19
N ALA A 242 -4.70 -18.00 -0.79
CA ALA A 242 -5.20 -18.81 0.32
C ALA A 242 -5.09 -20.31 0.05
N GLU A 243 -5.33 -20.77 -1.19
CA GLU A 243 -5.17 -22.17 -1.60
C GLU A 243 -3.73 -22.69 -1.40
N ARG A 244 -2.75 -21.78 -1.41
CA ARG A 244 -1.32 -22.08 -1.25
C ARG A 244 -0.76 -21.67 0.11
N LEU A 245 -1.57 -21.10 1.00
CA LEU A 245 -1.13 -20.46 2.25
C LEU A 245 -0.06 -19.38 2.00
N LEU A 246 -0.10 -18.74 0.82
CA LEU A 246 0.80 -17.66 0.46
C LEU A 246 0.38 -16.36 1.17
N PRO A 247 1.23 -15.76 2.01
CA PRO A 247 0.93 -14.46 2.61
C PRO A 247 0.68 -13.40 1.54
N VAL A 248 -0.35 -12.58 1.73
CA VAL A 248 -0.73 -11.55 0.77
C VAL A 248 -1.01 -10.22 1.47
N THR A 249 -0.54 -9.13 0.88
CA THR A 249 -0.99 -7.78 1.18
C THR A 249 -1.80 -7.29 -0.01
N LEU A 250 -3.01 -6.77 0.25
CA LEU A 250 -3.93 -6.26 -0.76
C LEU A 250 -4.19 -4.79 -0.50
N GLU A 251 -3.86 -3.95 -1.45
CA GLU A 251 -4.19 -2.53 -1.50
C GLU A 251 -5.22 -2.33 -2.61
N LEU A 252 -6.45 -2.04 -2.22
CA LEU A 252 -7.58 -2.05 -3.14
C LEU A 252 -8.23 -0.68 -3.25
N GLY A 253 -9.36 -0.59 -3.96
CA GLY A 253 -10.05 0.66 -4.18
C GLY A 253 -10.57 1.33 -2.91
N GLY A 254 -10.93 2.60 -3.05
CA GLY A 254 -11.54 3.44 -2.02
C GLY A 254 -12.86 4.06 -2.48
N LYS A 255 -13.59 4.61 -1.53
CA LYS A 255 -14.73 5.53 -1.74
C LYS A 255 -14.65 6.60 -0.67
N ASP A 256 -13.56 7.36 -0.70
CA ASP A 256 -13.11 8.14 0.43
C ASP A 256 -14.00 9.34 0.71
N ALA A 257 -14.26 9.56 2.01
CA ALA A 257 -15.13 10.61 2.48
C ALA A 257 -14.32 11.86 2.90
N MET A 258 -14.74 13.03 2.44
CA MET A 258 -14.33 14.33 2.94
C MET A 258 -15.47 14.95 3.73
N ILE A 259 -15.25 15.30 5.00
CA ILE A 259 -16.23 15.96 5.86
C ILE A 259 -15.81 17.41 6.10
N VAL A 260 -16.67 18.38 5.74
CA VAL A 260 -16.40 19.81 5.91
C VAL A 260 -17.36 20.40 6.94
N LEU A 261 -16.80 20.78 8.11
CA LEU A 261 -17.54 21.36 9.23
C LEU A 261 -17.76 22.88 9.01
N ASP A 262 -18.71 23.48 9.74
CA ASP A 262 -19.06 24.89 9.58
C ASP A 262 -18.01 25.88 10.12
N ASP A 263 -17.03 25.37 10.85
CA ASP A 263 -15.86 26.10 11.34
C ASP A 263 -14.57 25.88 10.50
N ALA A 264 -14.69 25.20 9.34
CA ALA A 264 -13.59 25.04 8.39
C ALA A 264 -13.29 26.35 7.65
N ASP A 265 -12.02 26.55 7.28
CA ASP A 265 -11.68 27.57 6.29
C ASP A 265 -12.24 27.15 4.93
N LEU A 266 -13.22 27.90 4.46
CA LEU A 266 -13.99 27.54 3.28
C LEU A 266 -13.16 27.58 2.00
N ASP A 267 -12.24 28.55 1.86
CA ASP A 267 -11.41 28.66 0.66
C ASP A 267 -10.41 27.52 0.57
N VAL A 268 -9.78 27.16 1.69
CA VAL A 268 -8.87 26.02 1.79
C VAL A 268 -9.61 24.72 1.55
N ALA A 269 -10.76 24.50 2.20
CA ALA A 269 -11.55 23.27 2.07
C ALA A 269 -12.07 23.05 0.65
N THR A 270 -12.52 24.13 -0.05
CA THR A 270 -12.96 24.03 -1.45
C THR A 270 -11.80 23.77 -2.41
N SER A 271 -10.62 24.38 -2.18
CA SER A 271 -9.41 24.08 -2.97
C SER A 271 -8.99 22.63 -2.81
N ALA A 272 -9.02 22.15 -1.57
CA ALA A 272 -8.68 20.76 -1.26
C ALA A 272 -9.68 19.77 -1.88
N ALA A 273 -10.99 20.04 -1.80
CA ALA A 273 -12.01 19.17 -2.40
C ALA A 273 -11.84 19.07 -3.92
N VAL A 274 -11.58 20.18 -4.59
CA VAL A 274 -11.34 20.21 -6.04
C VAL A 274 -10.06 19.46 -6.37
N TRP A 275 -8.96 19.77 -5.71
CA TRP A 275 -7.69 19.06 -5.95
C TRP A 275 -7.81 17.57 -5.63
N GLY A 276 -8.42 17.22 -4.50
CA GLY A 276 -8.54 15.83 -4.06
C GLY A 276 -9.45 14.95 -4.92
N SER A 277 -10.39 15.54 -5.65
CA SER A 277 -11.26 14.81 -6.58
C SER A 277 -10.78 14.85 -8.03
N MET A 278 -9.87 15.78 -8.39
CA MET A 278 -9.43 15.98 -9.77
C MET A 278 -7.98 15.53 -10.02
N LEU A 279 -7.17 15.35 -8.98
CA LEU A 279 -5.77 14.89 -9.09
C LEU A 279 -5.71 13.60 -9.92
N ASN A 280 -4.79 13.53 -10.90
CA ASN A 280 -4.66 12.42 -11.85
C ASN A 280 -5.98 12.09 -12.57
N ALA A 281 -6.78 13.12 -12.89
CA ALA A 281 -8.14 12.97 -13.42
C ALA A 281 -9.05 12.12 -12.51
N GLY A 282 -8.90 12.21 -11.18
CA GLY A 282 -9.62 11.42 -10.18
C GLY A 282 -9.18 9.96 -10.09
N GLN A 283 -8.17 9.55 -10.82
CA GLN A 283 -7.68 8.15 -10.87
C GLN A 283 -6.73 7.85 -9.70
N THR A 284 -7.19 8.11 -8.50
CA THR A 284 -6.45 8.01 -7.24
C THR A 284 -7.26 7.21 -6.22
N CYS A 285 -6.68 6.15 -5.68
CA CYS A 285 -7.37 5.26 -4.72
C CYS A 285 -7.86 5.99 -3.44
N VAL A 286 -7.19 7.08 -3.06
CA VAL A 286 -7.53 7.97 -1.95
C VAL A 286 -8.15 9.30 -2.43
N SER A 287 -8.77 9.32 -3.61
CA SER A 287 -9.49 10.48 -4.14
C SER A 287 -10.70 10.84 -3.26
N VAL A 288 -11.04 12.13 -3.22
CA VAL A 288 -12.31 12.55 -2.60
C VAL A 288 -13.46 12.13 -3.51
N GLU A 289 -14.08 11.01 -3.17
CA GLU A 289 -15.17 10.42 -3.93
C GLU A 289 -16.56 10.62 -3.30
N ARG A 290 -16.61 11.15 -2.06
CA ARG A 290 -17.83 11.55 -1.35
C ARG A 290 -17.53 12.75 -0.48
N CYS A 291 -18.09 13.93 -0.82
CA CYS A 291 -17.89 15.16 -0.07
C CYS A 291 -19.14 15.51 0.73
N TYR A 292 -19.04 15.52 2.05
CA TYR A 292 -20.11 15.87 2.99
C TYR A 292 -19.83 17.24 3.58
N VAL A 293 -20.78 18.18 3.40
CA VAL A 293 -20.60 19.58 3.80
C VAL A 293 -21.71 20.00 4.76
N GLN A 294 -21.34 20.58 5.89
CA GLN A 294 -22.34 21.07 6.84
C GLN A 294 -23.27 22.07 6.18
N ARG A 295 -24.58 21.86 6.33
CA ARG A 295 -25.66 22.58 5.59
C ARG A 295 -25.46 24.09 5.55
N LYS A 296 -24.99 24.69 6.63
CA LYS A 296 -24.73 26.13 6.74
C LYS A 296 -23.73 26.67 5.69
N LEU A 297 -22.74 25.84 5.30
CA LEU A 297 -21.73 26.20 4.30
C LEU A 297 -22.06 25.70 2.89
N TYR A 298 -23.00 24.75 2.76
CA TYR A 298 -23.20 23.94 1.56
C TYR A 298 -23.30 24.77 0.27
N SER A 299 -24.19 25.74 0.21
CA SER A 299 -24.42 26.54 -1.02
C SER A 299 -23.18 27.36 -1.43
N LYS A 300 -22.46 27.92 -0.43
CA LYS A 300 -21.22 28.66 -0.68
C LYS A 300 -20.09 27.71 -1.13
N PHE A 301 -19.98 26.54 -0.50
CA PHE A 301 -19.00 25.52 -0.83
C PHE A 301 -19.18 25.05 -2.27
N VAL A 302 -20.41 24.68 -2.68
CA VAL A 302 -20.72 24.26 -4.05
C VAL A 302 -20.36 25.36 -5.05
N SER A 303 -20.78 26.62 -4.79
CA SER A 303 -20.48 27.75 -5.67
C SER A 303 -18.99 27.98 -5.86
N GLN A 304 -18.19 27.92 -4.77
CA GLN A 304 -16.75 28.08 -4.87
C GLN A 304 -16.06 26.89 -5.58
N CYS A 305 -16.50 25.66 -5.34
CA CYS A 305 -15.99 24.50 -6.06
C CYS A 305 -16.27 24.61 -7.57
N VAL A 306 -17.49 25.03 -7.96
CA VAL A 306 -17.82 25.27 -9.39
C VAL A 306 -16.86 26.29 -10.00
N GLN A 307 -16.60 27.43 -9.34
CA GLN A 307 -15.68 28.45 -9.84
C GLN A 307 -14.26 27.91 -9.99
N LYS A 308 -13.77 27.16 -8.99
CA LYS A 308 -12.42 26.59 -9.01
C LYS A 308 -12.28 25.50 -10.09
N ILE A 309 -13.29 24.65 -10.27
CA ILE A 309 -13.29 23.62 -11.32
C ILE A 309 -13.33 24.25 -12.71
N GLN A 310 -14.12 25.32 -12.91
CA GLN A 310 -14.19 26.06 -14.18
C GLN A 310 -12.85 26.70 -14.58
N ALA A 311 -11.99 27.01 -13.62
CA ALA A 311 -10.68 27.59 -13.86
C ALA A 311 -9.62 26.55 -14.30
N LEU A 312 -9.88 25.25 -14.12
CA LEU A 312 -8.97 24.18 -14.52
C LEU A 312 -8.83 24.09 -16.03
N LYS A 313 -7.60 23.94 -16.49
CA LYS A 313 -7.27 23.72 -17.89
C LYS A 313 -7.13 22.21 -18.15
N VAL A 314 -7.97 21.70 -19.03
CA VAL A 314 -7.96 20.29 -19.43
C VAL A 314 -7.22 20.14 -20.76
N GLY A 315 -6.30 19.20 -20.83
CA GLY A 315 -5.54 18.94 -22.05
C GLY A 315 -4.44 17.90 -21.84
N PRO A 316 -3.59 17.66 -22.86
CA PRO A 316 -2.48 16.71 -22.75
C PRO A 316 -1.56 17.06 -21.58
N GLY A 317 -1.25 16.06 -20.72
CA GLY A 317 -0.40 16.26 -19.53
C GLY A 317 1.05 16.63 -19.86
N SER A 318 1.48 16.46 -21.11
CA SER A 318 2.80 16.91 -21.61
C SER A 318 2.90 18.43 -21.77
N ASP A 319 1.79 19.15 -21.85
CA ASP A 319 1.75 20.60 -21.81
C ASP A 319 1.62 21.07 -20.34
N ALA A 320 2.68 21.70 -19.84
CA ALA A 320 2.76 22.20 -18.45
C ALA A 320 1.71 23.28 -18.11
N ALA A 321 0.99 23.81 -19.11
CA ALA A 321 -0.10 24.76 -18.89
C ALA A 321 -1.43 24.08 -18.51
N ASN A 322 -1.52 22.76 -18.63
CA ASN A 322 -2.73 21.99 -18.31
C ASN A 322 -2.68 21.44 -16.87
N ASP A 323 -3.82 21.54 -16.20
CA ASP A 323 -4.01 21.09 -14.82
C ASP A 323 -4.53 19.64 -14.78
N LEU A 324 -5.28 19.21 -15.81
CA LEU A 324 -5.96 17.92 -15.84
C LEU A 324 -5.71 17.19 -17.14
N GLY A 325 -5.21 15.95 -17.04
CA GLY A 325 -4.99 15.05 -18.17
C GLY A 325 -6.22 14.21 -18.54
N PRO A 326 -6.07 13.25 -19.50
CA PRO A 326 -7.11 12.30 -19.87
C PRO A 326 -7.28 11.20 -18.80
N LEU A 327 -8.35 10.45 -18.92
CA LEU A 327 -8.48 9.11 -18.34
C LEU A 327 -7.57 8.13 -19.12
N ILE A 328 -7.12 7.08 -18.45
CA ILE A 328 -6.13 6.16 -19.02
C ILE A 328 -6.68 5.33 -20.20
N THR A 329 -7.97 5.01 -20.20
CA THR A 329 -8.62 4.19 -21.25
C THR A 329 -10.07 4.59 -21.46
N GLN A 330 -10.61 4.27 -22.65
CA GLN A 330 -12.04 4.37 -22.97
C GLN A 330 -12.93 3.58 -21.98
N ARG A 331 -12.45 2.43 -21.50
CA ARG A 331 -13.18 1.64 -20.52
C ARG A 331 -13.37 2.42 -19.21
N GLN A 332 -12.33 3.09 -18.72
CA GLN A 332 -12.42 3.89 -17.49
C GLN A 332 -13.33 5.10 -17.71
N LEU A 333 -13.23 5.76 -18.87
CA LEU A 333 -14.11 6.87 -19.23
C LEU A 333 -15.58 6.44 -19.25
N HIS A 334 -15.88 5.28 -19.80
CA HIS A 334 -17.24 4.76 -19.84
C HIS A 334 -17.81 4.47 -18.46
N ILE A 335 -17.01 3.96 -17.52
CA ILE A 335 -17.43 3.77 -16.10
C ILE A 335 -17.83 5.11 -15.49
N VAL A 336 -17.01 6.14 -15.63
CA VAL A 336 -17.28 7.49 -15.11
C VAL A 336 -18.57 8.06 -15.71
N GLU A 337 -18.71 7.98 -17.03
CA GLU A 337 -19.89 8.45 -17.75
C GLU A 337 -21.17 7.75 -17.28
N GLN A 338 -21.14 6.41 -17.18
CA GLN A 338 -22.29 5.63 -16.71
C GLN A 338 -22.74 6.02 -15.31
N GLN A 339 -21.81 6.19 -14.37
CA GLN A 339 -22.16 6.60 -13.00
C GLN A 339 -22.75 8.00 -12.94
N VAL A 340 -22.24 8.96 -13.72
CA VAL A 340 -22.77 10.32 -13.77
C VAL A 340 -24.15 10.33 -14.44
N ASP A 341 -24.36 9.57 -15.50
CA ASP A 341 -25.64 9.48 -16.21
C ASP A 341 -26.71 8.77 -15.38
N GLU A 342 -26.35 7.70 -14.66
CA GLU A 342 -27.24 7.04 -13.70
C GLU A 342 -27.66 8.01 -12.59
N ALA A 343 -26.71 8.72 -11.97
CA ALA A 343 -27.01 9.69 -10.92
C ALA A 343 -27.97 10.78 -11.43
N ARG A 344 -27.74 11.30 -12.66
CA ARG A 344 -28.63 12.27 -13.32
C ARG A 344 -30.03 11.70 -13.53
N ALA A 345 -30.14 10.45 -13.98
CA ALA A 345 -31.44 9.78 -14.17
C ALA A 345 -32.20 9.57 -12.86
N LEU A 346 -31.48 9.40 -11.75
CA LEU A 346 -32.03 9.29 -10.38
C LEU A 346 -32.31 10.64 -9.71
N GLY A 347 -32.13 11.76 -10.42
CA GLY A 347 -32.49 13.12 -9.95
C GLY A 347 -31.33 13.94 -9.41
N ALA A 348 -30.10 13.47 -9.49
CA ALA A 348 -28.93 14.28 -9.16
C ALA A 348 -28.75 15.43 -10.17
N ILE A 349 -28.14 16.52 -9.70
CA ILE A 349 -27.95 17.74 -10.49
C ILE A 349 -26.46 17.86 -10.82
N VAL A 350 -26.12 17.74 -12.10
CA VAL A 350 -24.78 18.04 -12.60
C VAL A 350 -24.62 19.56 -12.69
N GLN A 351 -23.89 20.13 -11.74
CA GLN A 351 -23.65 21.58 -11.64
C GLN A 351 -22.67 22.06 -12.71
N LEU A 352 -21.72 21.20 -13.09
CA LEU A 352 -20.69 21.46 -14.09
C LEU A 352 -20.17 20.14 -14.65
N GLY A 353 -19.71 20.13 -15.91
CA GLY A 353 -19.08 18.96 -16.55
C GLY A 353 -20.08 17.91 -17.00
N GLY A 354 -19.88 16.65 -16.61
CA GLY A 354 -20.75 15.52 -16.93
C GLY A 354 -20.83 15.17 -18.41
N ARG A 355 -19.73 15.34 -19.17
CA ARG A 355 -19.64 15.05 -20.60
C ARG A 355 -18.22 14.71 -21.04
N ARG A 356 -18.10 14.01 -22.13
CA ARG A 356 -16.83 13.83 -22.84
C ARG A 356 -16.36 15.14 -23.46
N LEU A 357 -15.04 15.30 -23.55
CA LEU A 357 -14.38 16.42 -24.24
C LEU A 357 -13.73 15.87 -25.54
N THR A 358 -14.57 15.42 -26.47
CA THR A 358 -14.13 14.76 -27.70
C THR A 358 -13.26 15.63 -28.61
N GLU A 359 -13.36 16.95 -28.42
CA GLU A 359 -12.52 17.96 -29.08
C GLU A 359 -11.04 17.91 -28.65
N LEU A 360 -10.75 17.35 -27.46
CA LEU A 360 -9.39 17.16 -26.95
C LEU A 360 -8.83 15.76 -27.23
N GLY A 361 -9.71 14.77 -27.41
CA GLY A 361 -9.36 13.38 -27.66
C GLY A 361 -10.37 12.42 -27.04
N GLU A 362 -10.18 11.13 -27.34
CA GLU A 362 -11.16 10.10 -26.98
C GLU A 362 -11.27 9.82 -25.47
N ASN A 363 -10.20 10.07 -24.71
CA ASN A 363 -10.13 9.73 -23.27
C ASN A 363 -10.39 10.92 -22.34
N PHE A 364 -10.76 12.09 -22.86
CA PHE A 364 -10.99 13.27 -22.03
C PHE A 364 -12.43 13.35 -21.54
N TYR A 365 -12.58 13.54 -20.24
CA TYR A 365 -13.85 13.76 -19.58
C TYR A 365 -13.81 15.09 -18.80
N ALA A 366 -14.88 15.86 -18.85
CA ALA A 366 -14.94 17.15 -18.19
C ALA A 366 -14.89 17.01 -16.67
N PRO A 367 -14.07 17.80 -15.96
CA PRO A 367 -14.12 17.85 -14.50
C PRO A 367 -15.54 18.21 -14.04
N THR A 368 -16.09 17.37 -13.15
CA THR A 368 -17.53 17.31 -12.91
C THR A 368 -17.84 17.54 -11.44
N LEU A 369 -18.87 18.34 -11.17
CA LEU A 369 -19.45 18.50 -9.85
C LEU A 369 -20.92 18.10 -9.87
N VAL A 370 -21.32 17.21 -8.95
CA VAL A 370 -22.68 16.67 -8.86
C VAL A 370 -23.24 16.93 -7.46
N THR A 371 -24.49 17.36 -7.39
CA THR A 371 -25.23 17.61 -6.14
C THR A 371 -26.55 16.85 -6.15
N GLY A 372 -27.25 16.79 -4.99
CA GLY A 372 -28.48 16.03 -4.89
C GLY A 372 -28.27 14.52 -5.00
N VAL A 373 -27.09 14.05 -4.66
CA VAL A 373 -26.72 12.63 -4.66
C VAL A 373 -27.03 11.98 -3.31
N ASP A 374 -27.36 10.70 -3.34
CA ASP A 374 -27.59 9.87 -2.17
C ASP A 374 -26.97 8.46 -2.33
N HIS A 375 -26.97 7.66 -1.26
CA HIS A 375 -26.35 6.35 -1.20
C HIS A 375 -27.12 5.23 -1.96
N ASN A 376 -28.17 5.56 -2.72
CA ASN A 376 -28.81 4.64 -3.66
C ASN A 376 -28.19 4.74 -5.06
N MET A 377 -27.34 5.74 -5.29
CA MET A 377 -26.66 5.98 -6.56
C MET A 377 -25.30 5.29 -6.61
N SER A 378 -24.94 4.65 -7.73
CA SER A 378 -23.62 4.01 -7.91
C SER A 378 -22.48 5.01 -7.69
N LEU A 379 -22.69 6.28 -8.09
CA LEU A 379 -21.77 7.39 -7.86
C LEU A 379 -21.42 7.62 -6.37
N MET A 380 -22.20 7.11 -5.41
CA MET A 380 -21.93 7.24 -3.98
C MET A 380 -21.47 5.93 -3.33
N CYS A 381 -21.66 4.80 -3.99
CA CYS A 381 -21.39 3.47 -3.44
C CYS A 381 -20.21 2.78 -4.09
N GLU A 382 -20.01 2.97 -5.39
CA GLU A 382 -18.95 2.33 -6.17
C GLU A 382 -17.80 3.30 -6.45
N GLU A 383 -16.58 2.79 -6.51
CA GLU A 383 -15.40 3.59 -6.88
C GLU A 383 -15.58 4.16 -8.29
N THR A 384 -15.48 5.47 -8.42
CA THR A 384 -15.63 6.19 -9.70
C THR A 384 -14.32 6.22 -10.47
N PHE A 385 -13.23 6.49 -9.78
CA PHE A 385 -11.88 6.59 -10.34
C PHE A 385 -11.82 7.54 -11.56
N GLY A 386 -12.46 8.70 -11.41
CA GLY A 386 -12.61 9.73 -12.44
C GLY A 386 -12.82 11.12 -11.84
N PRO A 387 -12.76 12.19 -12.67
CA PRO A 387 -12.77 13.57 -12.23
C PRO A 387 -14.19 14.05 -11.85
N VAL A 388 -14.74 13.45 -10.80
CA VAL A 388 -16.11 13.73 -10.33
C VAL A 388 -16.13 14.01 -8.83
N LEU A 389 -16.69 15.16 -8.45
CA LEU A 389 -16.89 15.56 -7.06
C LEU A 389 -18.39 15.54 -6.73
N PRO A 390 -18.91 14.48 -6.09
CA PRO A 390 -20.27 14.47 -5.55
C PRO A 390 -20.28 15.19 -4.19
N VAL A 391 -21.28 16.08 -3.99
CA VAL A 391 -21.37 16.88 -2.77
C VAL A 391 -22.77 16.74 -2.15
N THR A 392 -22.80 16.37 -0.86
CA THR A 392 -24.03 16.14 -0.09
C THR A 392 -24.02 16.98 1.20
N PRO A 393 -25.12 17.67 1.57
CA PRO A 393 -25.19 18.35 2.85
C PRO A 393 -25.46 17.39 4.00
N PHE A 394 -24.97 17.73 5.21
CA PHE A 394 -25.32 17.07 6.46
C PHE A 394 -25.73 18.10 7.53
N ASP A 395 -26.45 17.65 8.58
CA ASP A 395 -26.98 18.54 9.61
C ASP A 395 -26.25 18.46 10.95
N SER A 396 -25.80 17.25 11.36
CA SER A 396 -25.10 17.01 12.62
C SER A 396 -23.78 16.24 12.44
N ASP A 397 -22.89 16.31 13.43
CA ASP A 397 -21.63 15.53 13.43
C ASP A 397 -21.91 14.02 13.32
N GLU A 398 -22.99 13.56 13.97
CA GLU A 398 -23.45 12.17 13.95
C GLU A 398 -23.91 11.74 12.55
N ASP A 399 -24.61 12.62 11.82
CA ASP A 399 -24.98 12.36 10.42
C ASP A 399 -23.75 12.24 9.54
N ALA A 400 -22.80 13.16 9.67
CA ALA A 400 -21.56 13.11 8.89
C ALA A 400 -20.79 11.80 9.13
N ILE A 401 -20.65 11.37 10.40
CA ILE A 401 -20.00 10.11 10.77
C ILE A 401 -20.74 8.91 10.18
N ARG A 402 -22.08 8.89 10.32
CA ARG A 402 -22.91 7.81 9.78
C ARG A 402 -22.76 7.70 8.25
N MET A 403 -22.91 8.83 7.54
CA MET A 403 -22.80 8.89 6.07
C MET A 403 -21.38 8.50 5.59
N ALA A 404 -20.33 8.96 6.26
CA ALA A 404 -18.96 8.60 5.90
C ALA A 404 -18.68 7.11 6.09
N ASN A 405 -19.21 6.50 7.17
CA ASN A 405 -19.02 5.09 7.48
C ASN A 405 -19.91 4.13 6.69
N ASP A 406 -20.99 4.66 6.07
CA ASP A 406 -21.91 3.92 5.21
C ASP A 406 -21.27 3.66 3.83
N SER A 407 -20.33 2.73 3.81
CA SER A 407 -19.59 2.30 2.64
C SER A 407 -18.94 0.95 2.90
N ASP A 408 -18.84 0.14 1.87
CA ASP A 408 -18.07 -1.11 1.87
C ASP A 408 -16.55 -0.86 1.87
N PHE A 409 -16.13 0.37 1.58
CA PHE A 409 -14.74 0.80 1.53
C PHE A 409 -14.31 1.48 2.84
N GLY A 410 -12.99 1.59 3.01
CA GLY A 410 -12.38 2.29 4.14
C GLY A 410 -10.88 2.47 3.94
N LEU A 411 -10.48 3.12 2.83
CA LEU A 411 -9.07 3.38 2.54
C LEU A 411 -8.60 4.64 3.26
N ALA A 412 -9.15 5.81 2.90
CA ALA A 412 -8.87 7.03 3.61
C ALA A 412 -10.14 7.86 3.87
N ALA A 413 -10.02 8.86 4.74
CA ALA A 413 -11.03 9.88 4.98
C ALA A 413 -10.36 11.18 5.43
N SER A 414 -11.06 12.31 5.25
CA SER A 414 -10.59 13.60 5.75
C SER A 414 -11.68 14.39 6.47
N VAL A 415 -11.27 15.18 7.49
CA VAL A 415 -12.18 16.02 8.26
C VAL A 415 -11.62 17.44 8.35
N TRP A 416 -12.41 18.41 7.94
CA TRP A 416 -12.03 19.82 7.82
C TRP A 416 -12.78 20.67 8.83
N GLY A 417 -12.05 21.42 9.66
CA GLY A 417 -12.59 22.26 10.72
C GLY A 417 -11.59 22.45 11.86
N SER A 418 -12.06 22.92 13.02
CA SER A 418 -11.19 23.06 14.18
C SER A 418 -10.58 21.71 14.57
N PRO A 419 -9.26 21.64 14.86
CA PRO A 419 -8.57 20.39 15.12
C PRO A 419 -9.21 19.54 16.24
N THR A 420 -9.76 20.18 17.26
CA THR A 420 -10.41 19.49 18.38
C THR A 420 -11.71 18.79 17.95
N ARG A 421 -12.58 19.46 17.18
CA ARG A 421 -13.84 18.89 16.70
C ARG A 421 -13.59 17.86 15.62
N ALA A 422 -12.76 18.21 14.64
CA ALA A 422 -12.35 17.30 13.58
C ALA A 422 -11.70 16.02 14.14
N GLY A 423 -10.84 16.14 15.16
CA GLY A 423 -10.21 14.99 15.82
C GLY A 423 -11.19 14.08 16.57
N ARG A 424 -12.31 14.59 17.09
CA ARG A 424 -13.37 13.75 17.69
C ARG A 424 -14.11 12.93 16.64
N ILE A 425 -14.41 13.55 15.48
CA ILE A 425 -15.06 12.89 14.35
C ILE A 425 -14.11 11.84 13.74
N ALA A 426 -12.86 12.22 13.47
CA ALA A 426 -11.85 11.37 12.87
C ALA A 426 -11.67 10.02 13.59
N ARG A 427 -11.73 10.01 14.94
CA ARG A 427 -11.64 8.77 15.73
C ARG A 427 -12.81 7.80 15.55
N GLN A 428 -13.90 8.23 14.94
CA GLN A 428 -15.10 7.43 14.72
C GLN A 428 -15.26 6.99 13.26
N LEU A 429 -14.32 7.39 12.37
CA LEU A 429 -14.34 7.00 10.97
C LEU A 429 -13.66 5.65 10.77
N HIS A 430 -14.29 4.81 9.96
CA HIS A 430 -13.80 3.46 9.63
C HIS A 430 -12.94 3.51 8.36
N ALA A 431 -11.75 4.09 8.47
CA ALA A 431 -10.77 4.16 7.39
C ALA A 431 -9.37 3.81 7.91
N GLY A 432 -8.51 3.32 7.01
CA GLY A 432 -7.11 3.00 7.34
C GLY A 432 -6.28 4.24 7.62
N THR A 433 -6.58 5.34 6.92
CA THR A 433 -5.96 6.66 7.09
C THR A 433 -7.03 7.71 7.31
N VAL A 434 -6.87 8.56 8.33
CA VAL A 434 -7.75 9.73 8.53
C VAL A 434 -6.90 10.97 8.68
N LEU A 435 -7.17 11.98 7.84
CA LEU A 435 -6.44 13.24 7.81
C LEU A 435 -7.31 14.39 8.35
N ILE A 436 -6.70 15.34 9.05
CA ILE A 436 -7.40 16.51 9.60
C ILE A 436 -6.84 17.75 8.91
N ASN A 437 -7.71 18.50 8.22
CA ASN A 437 -7.36 19.67 7.41
C ASN A 437 -6.29 19.37 6.34
N ASP A 438 -6.28 18.13 5.86
CA ASP A 438 -5.44 17.63 4.78
C ASP A 438 -6.12 16.46 4.10
N LEU A 439 -5.63 16.04 2.93
CA LEU A 439 -6.11 14.86 2.19
C LEU A 439 -5.00 14.29 1.28
N ILE A 440 -5.12 13.02 0.89
CA ILE A 440 -4.20 12.30 -0.01
C ILE A 440 -2.76 12.14 0.54
N SER A 441 -2.22 13.13 1.25
CA SER A 441 -0.82 13.19 1.70
C SER A 441 -0.36 11.96 2.49
N GLY A 442 -1.28 11.20 3.08
CA GLY A 442 -0.95 10.00 3.86
C GLY A 442 -0.14 8.96 3.09
N PHE A 443 -0.34 8.83 1.77
CA PHE A 443 0.48 7.95 0.92
C PHE A 443 1.89 8.52 0.69
N ALA A 444 2.01 9.84 0.55
CA ALA A 444 3.31 10.50 0.33
C ALA A 444 4.21 10.49 1.58
N VAL A 445 3.64 10.30 2.77
CA VAL A 445 4.41 10.18 4.01
C VAL A 445 4.96 8.75 4.13
N ALA A 446 6.16 8.51 3.64
CA ALA A 446 6.78 7.18 3.59
C ALA A 446 6.85 6.45 4.95
N ALA A 447 6.86 7.19 6.07
CA ALA A 447 6.84 6.64 7.43
C ALA A 447 5.45 6.25 7.93
N ALA A 448 4.36 6.70 7.27
CA ALA A 448 3.00 6.35 7.64
C ALA A 448 2.62 4.98 7.08
N PRO A 449 2.00 4.09 7.86
CA PRO A 449 1.47 2.85 7.32
C PRO A 449 0.31 3.17 6.37
N HIS A 450 0.35 2.61 5.16
CA HIS A 450 -0.71 2.72 4.17
C HIS A 450 -1.51 1.42 4.09
N GLY A 451 -2.81 1.53 3.88
CA GLY A 451 -3.71 0.40 3.67
C GLY A 451 -5.09 0.58 4.25
N GLY A 452 -6.06 -0.06 3.63
CA GLY A 452 -7.48 0.07 3.94
C GLY A 452 -7.98 -0.92 5.00
N VAL A 453 -9.25 -0.70 5.39
CA VAL A 453 -10.10 -1.64 6.12
C VAL A 453 -11.28 -2.02 5.23
N LYS A 454 -12.14 -2.94 5.66
CA LYS A 454 -13.28 -3.45 4.89
C LYS A 454 -12.81 -4.00 3.51
N HIS A 455 -13.46 -3.58 2.42
CA HIS A 455 -13.09 -4.02 1.07
C HIS A 455 -11.87 -3.29 0.47
N SER A 456 -11.32 -2.30 1.17
CA SER A 456 -10.16 -1.53 0.67
C SER A 456 -8.82 -2.23 0.87
N GLY A 457 -8.75 -3.35 1.59
CA GLY A 457 -7.52 -4.12 1.61
C GLY A 457 -7.29 -5.01 2.82
N LEU A 458 -6.16 -5.72 2.77
CA LEU A 458 -5.63 -6.60 3.82
C LEU A 458 -4.14 -6.33 4.01
N GLY A 459 -3.68 -6.26 5.26
CA GLY A 459 -2.29 -5.92 5.58
C GLY A 459 -2.01 -4.43 5.48
N ARG A 460 -0.74 -4.08 5.45
CA ARG A 460 -0.27 -2.68 5.31
C ARG A 460 1.00 -2.66 4.48
N THR A 461 1.15 -1.60 3.70
CA THR A 461 2.41 -1.19 3.09
C THR A 461 2.95 0.03 3.83
N HIS A 462 4.09 0.53 3.45
CA HIS A 462 4.76 1.70 3.98
C HIS A 462 5.02 1.69 5.51
N GLY A 463 5.84 2.61 5.94
CA GLY A 463 6.18 2.79 7.34
C GLY A 463 6.82 1.57 7.98
N ARG A 464 6.94 1.63 9.30
CA ARG A 464 7.53 0.54 10.10
C ARG A 464 6.70 -0.75 10.04
N ILE A 465 5.38 -0.62 9.91
CA ILE A 465 4.47 -1.76 9.81
C ILE A 465 4.68 -2.47 8.47
N GLY A 466 4.72 -1.72 7.35
CA GLY A 466 4.98 -2.28 6.04
C GLY A 466 6.33 -2.98 5.93
N LEU A 467 7.39 -2.44 6.55
CA LEU A 467 8.68 -3.14 6.62
C LEU A 467 8.58 -4.47 7.38
N ARG A 468 7.79 -4.53 8.47
CA ARG A 468 7.57 -5.76 9.25
C ARG A 468 6.71 -6.80 8.54
N GLU A 469 5.84 -6.39 7.63
CA GLU A 469 5.09 -7.29 6.76
C GLU A 469 5.97 -8.10 5.79
N LEU A 470 7.23 -7.70 5.61
CA LEU A 470 8.20 -8.29 4.68
C LEU A 470 9.28 -9.14 5.37
N VAL A 471 9.13 -9.36 6.66
CA VAL A 471 10.01 -10.21 7.45
C VAL A 471 9.19 -11.13 8.35
N ARG A 472 9.78 -12.24 8.77
CA ARG A 472 9.18 -13.14 9.76
C ARG A 472 9.94 -13.06 11.08
N PRO A 473 9.24 -13.04 12.23
CA PRO A 473 9.89 -13.13 13.52
C PRO A 473 10.41 -14.55 13.77
N ARG A 474 11.67 -14.66 14.19
CA ARG A 474 12.26 -15.89 14.68
C ARG A 474 12.62 -15.74 16.16
N TYR A 475 12.01 -16.54 17.01
CA TYR A 475 12.36 -16.59 18.43
C TYR A 475 13.61 -17.45 18.63
N VAL A 476 14.64 -16.86 19.22
CA VAL A 476 15.90 -17.53 19.56
C VAL A 476 16.09 -17.45 21.08
N ASP A 477 16.19 -18.59 21.75
CA ASP A 477 16.34 -18.69 23.20
C ASP A 477 17.59 -19.50 23.56
N VAL A 478 18.53 -18.86 24.23
CA VAL A 478 19.82 -19.44 24.59
C VAL A 478 19.84 -19.76 26.09
N ASP A 479 19.98 -21.03 26.41
CA ASP A 479 20.22 -21.48 27.78
C ASP A 479 21.64 -21.13 28.22
N GLN A 480 21.76 -20.31 29.25
CA GLN A 480 23.07 -19.90 29.82
C GLN A 480 23.71 -20.99 30.72
N MET A 481 22.97 -22.07 31.04
CA MET A 481 23.44 -23.20 31.82
C MET A 481 23.20 -24.54 31.11
N PRO A 482 23.90 -24.79 29.98
CA PRO A 482 23.63 -25.94 29.14
C PRO A 482 23.93 -27.29 29.81
N SER A 483 24.83 -27.32 30.78
CA SER A 483 25.20 -28.54 31.52
C SER A 483 24.23 -28.91 32.63
N MET A 484 23.24 -28.04 32.95
CA MET A 484 22.26 -28.27 34.00
C MET A 484 21.02 -28.99 33.44
N LYS A 485 20.78 -30.22 33.95
CA LYS A 485 19.53 -30.93 33.66
C LYS A 485 18.33 -30.13 34.18
N LYS A 486 17.30 -29.95 33.34
CA LYS A 486 16.11 -29.18 33.74
C LYS A 486 15.17 -30.04 34.58
N LEU A 487 14.50 -29.40 35.56
CA LEU A 487 13.56 -30.07 36.47
C LEU A 487 12.40 -30.76 35.74
N TRP A 488 12.01 -30.25 34.60
CA TRP A 488 10.90 -30.76 33.79
C TRP A 488 11.32 -31.81 32.75
N TRP A 489 12.59 -32.28 32.75
CA TRP A 489 13.03 -33.41 31.94
C TRP A 489 12.82 -34.75 32.63
N TYR A 490 12.71 -35.83 31.86
CA TYR A 490 12.62 -37.19 32.40
C TYR A 490 13.83 -37.58 33.26
N PRO A 491 13.63 -38.54 34.18
CA PRO A 491 12.41 -39.24 34.58
C PRO A 491 11.55 -38.43 35.56
N TYR A 492 10.20 -38.59 35.49
CA TYR A 492 9.26 -37.86 36.37
C TYR A 492 9.03 -38.49 37.74
N ALA A 493 9.33 -39.80 37.90
CA ALA A 493 8.93 -40.60 39.03
C ALA A 493 9.27 -40.01 40.43
N GLN A 494 10.30 -39.18 40.55
CA GLN A 494 10.73 -38.57 41.80
C GLN A 494 10.60 -37.05 41.83
N ASN A 495 9.98 -36.47 40.79
CA ASN A 495 10.01 -35.03 40.55
C ASN A 495 8.71 -34.32 40.88
N PHE A 496 7.59 -35.03 41.07
CA PHE A 496 6.28 -34.39 41.26
C PHE A 496 6.25 -33.44 42.47
N GLN A 497 6.64 -33.89 43.63
CA GLN A 497 6.62 -33.07 44.86
C GLN A 497 7.57 -31.86 44.77
N PRO A 498 8.83 -32.01 44.36
CA PRO A 498 9.72 -30.86 44.11
C PRO A 498 9.16 -29.88 43.05
N MET A 499 8.51 -30.38 41.99
CA MET A 499 7.92 -29.54 40.98
C MET A 499 6.67 -28.79 41.48
N ALA A 500 5.80 -29.46 42.26
CA ALA A 500 4.64 -28.82 42.87
C ALA A 500 5.08 -27.70 43.82
N ALA A 501 6.06 -27.97 44.66
CA ALA A 501 6.63 -26.97 45.58
C ALA A 501 7.27 -25.79 44.81
N PHE A 502 7.90 -26.05 43.68
CA PHE A 502 8.49 -25.01 42.83
C PHE A 502 7.39 -24.16 42.17
N VAL A 503 6.31 -24.77 41.67
CA VAL A 503 5.17 -24.03 41.12
C VAL A 503 4.52 -23.17 42.18
N ASP A 504 4.28 -23.71 43.37
CA ASP A 504 3.74 -22.94 44.50
C ASP A 504 4.62 -21.75 44.86
N MET A 505 5.95 -21.95 44.91
CA MET A 505 6.91 -20.87 45.15
C MET A 505 6.81 -19.74 44.11
N LEU A 506 6.68 -20.06 42.83
CA LEU A 506 6.60 -19.08 41.75
C LEU A 506 5.35 -18.19 41.84
N HIS A 507 4.22 -18.75 42.31
CA HIS A 507 2.91 -18.10 42.32
C HIS A 507 2.55 -17.47 43.70
N GLN A 508 3.43 -17.55 44.70
CA GLN A 508 3.18 -16.89 45.99
C GLN A 508 3.07 -15.37 45.85
N PRO A 509 2.04 -14.74 46.46
CA PRO A 509 1.89 -13.29 46.43
C PRO A 509 2.93 -12.63 47.37
N GLY A 510 3.76 -11.75 46.80
CA GLY A 510 4.72 -10.96 47.56
C GLY A 510 6.08 -11.63 47.84
N LEU A 511 7.09 -10.79 48.05
CA LEU A 511 8.49 -11.22 48.16
C LEU A 511 8.75 -12.12 49.38
N LEU A 512 8.16 -11.80 50.53
CA LEU A 512 8.33 -12.56 51.78
C LEU A 512 7.72 -13.97 51.67
N ALA A 513 6.56 -14.10 51.04
CA ALA A 513 5.93 -15.40 50.84
C ALA A 513 6.77 -16.26 49.85
N ARG A 514 7.32 -15.69 48.82
CA ARG A 514 8.24 -16.36 47.88
C ARG A 514 9.52 -16.80 48.55
N LEU A 515 10.13 -15.97 49.40
CA LEU A 515 11.32 -16.34 50.20
C LEU A 515 11.04 -17.51 51.13
N ARG A 516 9.92 -17.50 51.87
CA ARG A 516 9.51 -18.63 52.74
C ARG A 516 9.27 -19.93 51.94
N ALA A 517 8.63 -19.82 50.81
CA ALA A 517 8.42 -20.97 49.90
C ALA A 517 9.76 -21.48 49.33
N SER A 518 10.70 -20.60 48.97
CA SER A 518 12.04 -20.96 48.51
C SER A 518 12.82 -21.79 49.54
N LEU A 519 12.78 -21.44 50.84
CA LEU A 519 13.46 -22.17 51.89
C LEU A 519 12.95 -23.61 52.02
N LYS A 520 11.68 -23.87 51.72
CA LYS A 520 11.08 -25.22 51.68
C LYS A 520 11.41 -25.97 50.41
N THR A 521 11.47 -25.29 49.30
CA THR A 521 11.62 -25.90 47.94
C THR A 521 13.06 -26.24 47.61
N ILE A 522 14.05 -25.37 47.98
CA ILE A 522 15.47 -25.57 47.68
C ILE A 522 16.02 -26.92 48.19
N PRO A 523 15.75 -27.35 49.45
CA PRO A 523 16.23 -28.66 49.91
C PRO A 523 15.66 -29.83 49.12
N LEU A 524 14.40 -29.73 48.66
CA LEU A 524 13.79 -30.77 47.85
C LEU A 524 14.44 -30.87 46.46
N LEU A 525 14.82 -29.72 45.89
CA LEU A 525 15.51 -29.65 44.61
C LEU A 525 16.95 -30.15 44.67
N LEU A 526 17.64 -29.92 45.82
CA LEU A 526 19.03 -30.35 46.02
C LEU A 526 19.16 -31.85 46.28
N ARG A 527 18.18 -32.51 46.92
CA ARG A 527 18.14 -33.96 47.12
C ARG A 527 18.15 -34.78 45.82
N ARG A 528 17.83 -34.18 44.69
CA ARG A 528 17.87 -34.79 43.36
C ARG A 528 19.28 -34.96 42.78
N ARG A 529 20.32 -34.30 43.35
CA ARG A 529 21.68 -34.33 42.81
C ARG A 529 22.52 -35.54 43.32
N ARG A 530 21.91 -36.40 44.15
CA ARG A 530 22.48 -37.68 44.55
C ARG A 530 21.60 -38.82 43.97
#